data_1f2ce05d61e1999c9579cf7a9c82a258
#
_entry.id   1f2ce05d61e1999c9579cf7a9c82a258
#
_cell.length_a   1.000
_cell.length_b   1.000
_cell.length_c   1.000
_cell.angle_alpha   90.00
_cell.angle_beta   90.00
_cell.angle_gamma   90.00
#
_symmetry.space_group_name_H-M   'P 1'
#
loop_
_entity.id
_entity.type
_entity.pdbx_description
1 polymer ?
#
loop_
_entity_poly.entity_id
_entity_poly.type
_entity_poly.pdbx_seq_one_letter_code
_entity_poly.pdbx_strand_id
1 'polypeptide(L)'
;MYSIPCILFAGGKSSRMGENKALLPFADKKSLTQYQYERLNEIFDDVYIGTKEPQLFDHIDASFIDECCHPNIYAPTIGFVSAFKQLKKQKALFVLSVDAPFVNKTMIDAFQAVELGDYDAIIARTQSGIHPLCGIYSRSLELPLHKMIQEDNHKLGQLLKNSNVLYIDIEDEELLMNVNTPDEYQKALKKVAGE
;
A
#
# COMPACT_ATOMS: atom_id res chain seq x y z
N MET A 1 -11.04 -4.24 -15.39
CA MET A 1 -10.24 -4.27 -14.14
C MET A 1 -8.79 -4.54 -14.51
N TYR A 2 -7.84 -4.25 -13.64
CA TYR A 2 -6.42 -4.45 -13.91
C TYR A 2 -5.96 -5.82 -13.40
N SER A 3 -5.24 -6.58 -14.24
CA SER A 3 -4.76 -7.94 -13.92
C SER A 3 -3.49 -7.97 -13.04
N ILE A 4 -2.82 -6.83 -12.85
CA ILE A 4 -1.76 -6.74 -11.85
C ILE A 4 -2.39 -6.82 -10.45
N PRO A 5 -1.93 -7.71 -9.55
CA PRO A 5 -2.50 -7.80 -8.21
C PRO A 5 -2.19 -6.56 -7.38
N CYS A 6 -3.16 -6.14 -6.59
CA CYS A 6 -3.05 -5.03 -5.65
C CYS A 6 -2.80 -5.56 -4.23
N ILE A 7 -1.81 -5.03 -3.54
CA ILE A 7 -1.53 -5.31 -2.14
C ILE A 7 -1.87 -4.07 -1.32
N LEU A 8 -2.93 -4.16 -0.52
CA LEU A 8 -3.30 -3.15 0.46
C LEU A 8 -2.57 -3.44 1.78
N PHE A 9 -1.52 -2.69 2.08
CA PHE A 9 -0.80 -2.84 3.34
C PHE A 9 -1.59 -2.26 4.51
N ALA A 10 -2.12 -3.16 5.35
CA ALA A 10 -2.89 -2.83 6.57
C ALA A 10 -2.10 -3.09 7.87
N GLY A 11 -0.83 -3.49 7.75
CA GLY A 11 0.08 -3.68 8.87
C GLY A 11 0.69 -2.37 9.35
N GLY A 12 0.94 -2.28 10.67
CA GLY A 12 1.63 -1.13 11.27
C GLY A 12 1.24 -0.92 12.73
N LYS A 13 2.17 -0.43 13.57
CA LYS A 13 1.93 -0.27 15.02
C LYS A 13 1.01 0.89 15.40
N SER A 14 0.60 1.73 14.45
CA SER A 14 -0.29 2.91 14.65
C SER A 14 -0.01 3.72 15.94
N SER A 15 1.27 3.81 16.36
CA SER A 15 1.68 4.30 17.69
C SER A 15 1.23 5.74 18.00
N ARG A 16 0.99 6.55 16.97
CA ARG A 16 0.54 7.96 17.10
C ARG A 16 -0.99 8.08 17.21
N MET A 17 -1.72 7.05 16.80
CA MET A 17 -3.19 7.02 16.86
C MET A 17 -3.71 6.52 18.21
N GLY A 18 -2.88 5.81 18.99
CA GLY A 18 -3.32 5.10 20.20
C GLY A 18 -4.12 3.82 19.92
N GLU A 19 -4.67 3.69 18.71
CA GLU A 19 -5.45 2.55 18.23
C GLU A 19 -4.96 2.11 16.85
N ASN A 20 -5.29 0.88 16.44
CA ASN A 20 -4.94 0.39 15.10
C ASN A 20 -5.82 1.11 14.05
N LYS A 21 -5.24 2.09 13.36
CA LYS A 21 -5.96 2.91 12.36
C LYS A 21 -6.63 2.08 11.26
N ALA A 22 -6.06 0.93 10.91
CA ALA A 22 -6.62 0.06 9.89
C ALA A 22 -8.02 -0.49 10.27
N LEU A 23 -8.32 -0.54 11.58
CA LEU A 23 -9.58 -1.03 12.14
C LEU A 23 -10.59 0.08 12.47
N LEU A 24 -10.19 1.34 12.37
CA LEU A 24 -11.11 2.45 12.68
C LEU A 24 -12.24 2.52 11.64
N PRO A 25 -13.48 2.76 12.06
CA PRO A 25 -14.60 2.98 11.15
C PRO A 25 -14.29 4.10 10.15
N PHE A 26 -14.64 3.92 8.88
CA PHE A 26 -14.40 4.96 7.87
C PHE A 26 -15.54 5.03 6.87
N ALA A 27 -16.09 6.23 6.66
CA ALA A 27 -17.34 6.45 5.93
C ALA A 27 -18.45 5.54 6.49
N ASP A 28 -19.09 4.74 5.64
CA ASP A 28 -20.16 3.78 5.99
C ASP A 28 -19.62 2.37 6.34
N LYS A 29 -18.29 2.20 6.41
CA LYS A 29 -17.65 0.88 6.61
C LYS A 29 -17.18 0.67 8.06
N LYS A 30 -17.11 -0.61 8.45
CA LYS A 30 -16.65 -1.00 9.80
C LYS A 30 -15.17 -0.69 10.04
N SER A 31 -14.36 -0.58 8.96
CA SER A 31 -12.95 -0.26 9.07
C SER A 31 -12.43 0.50 7.85
N LEU A 32 -11.36 1.27 8.03
CA LEU A 32 -10.62 1.92 6.95
C LEU A 32 -10.10 0.88 5.94
N THR A 33 -9.70 -0.30 6.41
CA THR A 33 -9.27 -1.40 5.54
C THR A 33 -10.42 -1.90 4.68
N GLN A 34 -11.62 -2.08 5.24
CA GLN A 34 -12.79 -2.49 4.47
C GLN A 34 -13.14 -1.45 3.38
N TYR A 35 -13.16 -0.17 3.75
CA TYR A 35 -13.41 0.93 2.81
C TYR A 35 -12.44 0.89 1.63
N GLN A 36 -11.14 0.76 1.89
CA GLN A 36 -10.13 0.71 0.86
C GLN A 36 -10.22 -0.56 0.01
N TYR A 37 -10.39 -1.72 0.67
CA TYR A 37 -10.50 -3.02 0.01
C TYR A 37 -11.65 -3.06 -1.00
N GLU A 38 -12.85 -2.64 -0.61
CA GLU A 38 -14.01 -2.65 -1.50
C GLU A 38 -13.80 -1.74 -2.72
N ARG A 39 -13.24 -0.55 -2.53
CA ARG A 39 -12.91 0.36 -3.64
C ARG A 39 -11.86 -0.21 -4.59
N LEU A 40 -10.84 -0.86 -4.06
CA LEU A 40 -9.77 -1.45 -4.88
C LEU A 40 -10.28 -2.66 -5.65
N ASN A 41 -11.21 -3.45 -5.10
CA ASN A 41 -11.86 -4.56 -5.80
C ASN A 41 -12.70 -4.12 -7.01
N GLU A 42 -13.13 -2.87 -7.09
CA GLU A 42 -13.77 -2.33 -8.29
C GLU A 42 -12.76 -2.01 -9.42
N ILE A 43 -11.45 -1.96 -9.07
CA ILE A 43 -10.39 -1.51 -9.96
C ILE A 43 -9.48 -2.67 -10.41
N PHE A 44 -9.16 -3.59 -9.50
CA PHE A 44 -8.24 -4.71 -9.73
C PHE A 44 -8.99 -6.04 -9.72
N ASP A 45 -8.50 -7.01 -10.51
CA ASP A 45 -9.03 -8.38 -10.54
C ASP A 45 -8.72 -9.13 -9.23
N ASP A 46 -7.54 -8.87 -8.66
CA ASP A 46 -7.06 -9.48 -7.43
C ASP A 46 -6.59 -8.41 -6.43
N VAL A 47 -7.22 -8.34 -5.26
CA VAL A 47 -6.81 -7.49 -4.14
C VAL A 47 -6.49 -8.35 -2.93
N TYR A 48 -5.33 -8.12 -2.33
CA TYR A 48 -4.87 -8.81 -1.12
C TYR A 48 -4.64 -7.81 0.00
N ILE A 49 -5.01 -8.18 1.22
CA ILE A 49 -4.67 -7.41 2.43
C ILE A 49 -3.37 -7.96 3.01
N GLY A 50 -2.31 -7.14 3.03
CA GLY A 50 -1.03 -7.46 3.67
C GLY A 50 -1.08 -7.16 5.15
N THR A 51 -0.98 -8.19 5.99
CA THR A 51 -1.05 -8.05 7.45
C THR A 51 -0.41 -9.24 8.16
N LYS A 52 -0.01 -9.04 9.42
CA LYS A 52 0.42 -10.12 10.34
C LYS A 52 -0.73 -10.74 11.12
N GLU A 53 -1.86 -10.08 11.16
CA GLU A 53 -3.00 -10.43 12.00
C GLU A 53 -4.28 -10.48 11.17
N PRO A 54 -4.40 -11.46 10.21
CA PRO A 54 -5.57 -11.57 9.34
C PRO A 54 -6.89 -11.66 10.12
N GLN A 55 -6.88 -12.29 11.30
CA GLN A 55 -8.04 -12.47 12.18
C GLN A 55 -8.67 -11.14 12.63
N LEU A 56 -7.93 -10.03 12.61
CA LEU A 56 -8.50 -8.71 12.92
C LEU A 56 -9.44 -8.20 11.82
N PHE A 57 -9.40 -8.81 10.65
CA PHE A 57 -10.16 -8.43 9.46
C PHE A 57 -11.18 -9.49 9.03
N ASP A 58 -11.62 -10.38 9.94
CA ASP A 58 -12.59 -11.45 9.68
C ASP A 58 -13.95 -10.93 9.16
N HIS A 59 -14.22 -9.64 9.32
CA HIS A 59 -15.41 -8.97 8.79
C HIS A 59 -15.29 -8.60 7.31
N ILE A 60 -14.14 -8.85 6.67
CA ILE A 60 -13.86 -8.58 5.25
C ILE A 60 -13.66 -9.93 4.56
N ASP A 61 -14.48 -10.22 3.55
CA ASP A 61 -14.27 -11.39 2.69
C ASP A 61 -13.12 -11.11 1.70
N ALA A 62 -11.89 -11.32 2.15
CA ALA A 62 -10.67 -10.95 1.46
C ALA A 62 -9.63 -12.07 1.44
N SER A 63 -8.75 -12.03 0.43
CA SER A 63 -7.51 -12.79 0.43
C SER A 63 -6.41 -12.02 1.15
N PHE A 64 -5.55 -12.73 1.90
CA PHE A 64 -4.52 -12.13 2.72
C PHE A 64 -3.12 -12.51 2.25
N ILE A 65 -2.19 -11.56 2.33
CA ILE A 65 -0.75 -11.83 2.31
C ILE A 65 -0.30 -11.95 3.76
N ASP A 66 0.08 -13.17 4.16
CA ASP A 66 0.56 -13.46 5.50
C ASP A 66 2.02 -13.04 5.67
N GLU A 67 2.25 -12.08 6.57
CA GLU A 67 3.56 -11.52 6.90
C GLU A 67 4.23 -12.19 8.11
N CYS A 68 3.79 -13.38 8.50
CA CYS A 68 4.22 -14.04 9.74
C CYS A 68 5.69 -14.52 9.75
N CYS A 69 6.37 -14.58 8.58
CA CYS A 69 7.76 -15.06 8.51
C CYS A 69 8.77 -14.20 9.30
N HIS A 70 8.41 -12.97 9.70
CA HIS A 70 9.22 -12.09 10.55
C HIS A 70 8.33 -11.45 11.63
N PRO A 71 7.90 -12.18 12.66
CA PRO A 71 6.85 -11.75 13.59
C PRO A 71 7.19 -10.47 14.36
N ASN A 72 8.47 -10.19 14.59
CA ASN A 72 8.93 -9.05 15.39
C ASN A 72 9.22 -7.79 14.56
N ILE A 73 9.24 -7.88 13.20
CA ILE A 73 9.59 -6.77 12.32
C ILE A 73 8.33 -6.21 11.68
N TYR A 74 7.94 -5.00 12.04
CA TYR A 74 6.81 -4.26 11.45
C TYR A 74 7.33 -3.26 10.43
N ALA A 75 7.60 -3.75 9.22
CA ALA A 75 8.12 -2.92 8.14
C ALA A 75 7.54 -3.33 6.78
N PRO A 76 7.31 -2.39 5.86
CA PRO A 76 6.78 -2.69 4.53
C PRO A 76 7.62 -3.71 3.74
N THR A 77 8.94 -3.75 3.95
CA THR A 77 9.84 -4.72 3.29
C THR A 77 9.42 -6.17 3.53
N ILE A 78 8.89 -6.49 4.72
CA ILE A 78 8.37 -7.82 5.04
C ILE A 78 7.12 -8.11 4.21
N GLY A 79 6.20 -7.16 4.10
CA GLY A 79 5.00 -7.29 3.28
C GLY A 79 5.33 -7.55 1.80
N PHE A 80 6.29 -6.81 1.23
CA PHE A 80 6.75 -7.02 -0.14
C PHE A 80 7.32 -8.42 -0.36
N VAL A 81 8.23 -8.87 0.49
CA VAL A 81 8.85 -10.20 0.37
C VAL A 81 7.79 -11.30 0.54
N SER A 82 6.87 -11.14 1.50
CA SER A 82 5.76 -12.07 1.70
C SER A 82 4.84 -12.13 0.48
N ALA A 83 4.51 -10.99 -0.13
CA ALA A 83 3.69 -10.91 -1.31
C ALA A 83 4.37 -11.60 -2.51
N PHE A 84 5.62 -11.30 -2.80
CA PHE A 84 6.36 -11.96 -3.88
C PHE A 84 6.51 -13.46 -3.65
N LYS A 85 6.73 -13.90 -2.42
CA LYS A 85 6.81 -15.33 -2.05
C LYS A 85 5.50 -16.07 -2.29
N GLN A 86 4.36 -15.45 -1.95
CA GLN A 86 3.04 -16.07 -2.09
C GLN A 86 2.52 -15.98 -3.53
N LEU A 87 2.75 -14.86 -4.22
CA LEU A 87 2.31 -14.60 -5.58
C LEU A 87 3.42 -14.88 -6.61
N LYS A 88 3.97 -16.10 -6.60
CA LYS A 88 5.19 -16.48 -7.36
C LYS A 88 5.13 -16.24 -8.87
N LYS A 89 3.95 -16.27 -9.47
CA LYS A 89 3.75 -16.09 -10.92
C LYS A 89 3.68 -14.62 -11.33
N GLN A 90 3.47 -13.72 -10.39
CA GLN A 90 3.31 -12.30 -10.67
C GLN A 90 4.66 -11.63 -10.92
N LYS A 91 4.77 -10.90 -12.02
CA LYS A 91 5.98 -10.16 -12.39
C LYS A 91 6.09 -8.82 -11.67
N ALA A 92 4.96 -8.26 -11.27
CA ALA A 92 4.86 -7.00 -10.55
C ALA A 92 3.63 -6.98 -9.64
N LEU A 93 3.62 -6.05 -8.69
CA LEU A 93 2.54 -5.80 -7.74
C LEU A 93 2.22 -4.31 -7.72
N PHE A 94 0.94 -3.93 -7.73
CA PHE A 94 0.55 -2.60 -7.30
C PHE A 94 0.45 -2.61 -5.78
N VAL A 95 0.98 -1.60 -5.11
CA VAL A 95 0.89 -1.49 -3.66
C VAL A 95 0.26 -0.18 -3.23
N LEU A 96 -0.54 -0.25 -2.18
CA LEU A 96 -1.13 0.91 -1.54
C LEU A 96 -1.10 0.72 -0.02
N SER A 97 -0.79 1.80 0.71
CA SER A 97 -0.96 1.82 2.16
C SER A 97 -2.41 2.11 2.53
N VAL A 98 -2.92 1.43 3.56
CA VAL A 98 -4.28 1.63 4.06
C VAL A 98 -4.54 3.07 4.51
N ASP A 99 -3.50 3.80 4.89
CA ASP A 99 -3.60 5.17 5.38
C ASP A 99 -3.72 6.24 4.29
N ALA A 100 -3.74 5.87 3.01
CA ALA A 100 -3.97 6.78 1.88
C ALA A 100 -5.38 6.59 1.26
N PRO A 101 -6.47 6.97 1.94
CA PRO A 101 -7.85 6.63 1.55
C PRO A 101 -8.35 7.37 0.32
N PHE A 102 -7.66 8.40 -0.15
CA PHE A 102 -8.13 9.25 -1.25
C PHE A 102 -7.51 8.92 -2.60
N VAL A 103 -6.55 7.98 -2.67
CA VAL A 103 -6.04 7.46 -3.95
C VAL A 103 -7.22 6.92 -4.76
N ASN A 104 -7.52 7.53 -5.88
CA ASN A 104 -8.69 7.23 -6.69
C ASN A 104 -8.34 6.47 -7.98
N LYS A 105 -9.39 6.02 -8.69
CA LYS A 105 -9.22 5.28 -9.94
C LYS A 105 -8.43 6.08 -10.99
N THR A 106 -8.70 7.36 -11.15
CA THR A 106 -8.00 8.22 -12.13
C THR A 106 -6.49 8.24 -11.88
N MET A 107 -6.09 8.33 -10.61
CA MET A 107 -4.68 8.26 -10.24
C MET A 107 -4.09 6.87 -10.52
N ILE A 108 -4.82 5.79 -10.20
CA ILE A 108 -4.38 4.42 -10.48
C ILE A 108 -4.26 4.19 -11.99
N ASP A 109 -5.18 4.73 -12.81
CA ASP A 109 -5.13 4.65 -14.27
C ASP A 109 -3.83 5.26 -14.83
N ALA A 110 -3.29 6.32 -14.22
CA ALA A 110 -2.02 6.92 -14.64
C ALA A 110 -0.84 5.96 -14.48
N PHE A 111 -0.83 5.11 -13.45
CA PHE A 111 0.19 4.06 -13.29
C PHE A 111 0.03 2.95 -14.32
N GLN A 112 -1.20 2.58 -14.63
CA GLN A 112 -1.49 1.49 -15.56
C GLN A 112 -1.30 1.90 -17.03
N ALA A 113 -1.31 3.20 -17.32
CA ALA A 113 -1.03 3.74 -18.66
C ALA A 113 0.45 3.64 -19.06
N VAL A 114 1.33 3.34 -18.10
CA VAL A 114 2.77 3.23 -18.33
C VAL A 114 3.19 1.77 -18.32
N GLU A 115 3.92 1.35 -19.36
CA GLU A 115 4.56 0.03 -19.35
C GLU A 115 5.69 -0.01 -18.33
N LEU A 116 5.70 -1.04 -17.49
CA LEU A 116 6.76 -1.24 -16.51
C LEU A 116 8.14 -1.39 -17.18
N GLY A 117 8.20 -2.10 -18.32
CA GLY A 117 9.42 -2.26 -19.11
C GLY A 117 10.63 -2.67 -18.25
N ASP A 118 11.69 -1.89 -18.33
CA ASP A 118 12.93 -2.08 -17.56
C ASP A 118 12.95 -1.32 -16.23
N TYR A 119 11.83 -0.70 -15.84
CA TYR A 119 11.74 -0.04 -14.54
C TYR A 119 11.58 -1.08 -13.43
N ASP A 120 12.30 -0.85 -12.32
CA ASP A 120 12.15 -1.63 -11.09
C ASP A 120 10.90 -1.22 -10.32
N ALA A 121 10.49 0.05 -10.44
CA ALA A 121 9.26 0.55 -9.83
C ALA A 121 8.69 1.77 -10.57
N ILE A 122 7.38 1.98 -10.43
CA ILE A 122 6.67 3.20 -10.86
C ILE A 122 5.99 3.76 -9.61
N ILE A 123 6.37 4.95 -9.15
CA ILE A 123 6.04 5.46 -7.81
C ILE A 123 5.38 6.83 -7.90
N ALA A 124 4.35 7.08 -7.07
CA ALA A 124 3.76 8.40 -6.90
C ALA A 124 4.77 9.40 -6.32
N ARG A 125 4.80 10.60 -6.90
CA ARG A 125 5.58 11.73 -6.39
C ARG A 125 4.69 12.98 -6.37
N THR A 126 4.79 13.75 -5.28
CA THR A 126 4.19 15.08 -5.16
C THR A 126 5.29 16.14 -4.96
N GLN A 127 4.92 17.39 -4.81
CA GLN A 127 5.88 18.44 -4.44
C GLN A 127 6.51 18.19 -3.07
N SER A 128 5.79 17.56 -2.15
CA SER A 128 6.29 17.21 -0.80
C SER A 128 7.22 15.99 -0.79
N GLY A 129 7.29 15.18 -1.86
CA GLY A 129 8.20 14.04 -1.98
C GLY A 129 7.60 12.80 -2.63
N ILE A 130 8.32 11.68 -2.50
CA ILE A 130 7.89 10.38 -3.02
C ILE A 130 6.98 9.67 -2.03
N HIS A 131 6.06 8.86 -2.55
CA HIS A 131 5.13 8.02 -1.77
C HIS A 131 5.42 6.54 -2.01
N PRO A 132 6.39 5.93 -1.29
CA PRO A 132 6.87 4.58 -1.56
C PRO A 132 5.81 3.49 -1.43
N LEU A 133 4.72 3.74 -0.72
CA LEU A 133 3.60 2.80 -0.59
C LEU A 133 2.41 3.20 -1.48
N CYS A 134 2.69 3.83 -2.63
CA CYS A 134 1.72 4.07 -3.68
C CYS A 134 2.39 3.92 -5.04
N GLY A 135 2.23 2.75 -5.67
CA GLY A 135 2.83 2.49 -6.99
C GLY A 135 3.00 1.03 -7.34
N ILE A 136 3.69 0.79 -8.45
CA ILE A 136 3.98 -0.54 -9.01
C ILE A 136 5.42 -0.93 -8.67
N TYR A 137 5.62 -2.17 -8.24
CA TYR A 137 6.93 -2.74 -7.92
C TYR A 137 7.17 -4.00 -8.75
N SER A 138 8.27 -4.03 -9.49
CA SER A 138 8.74 -5.20 -10.23
C SER A 138 9.28 -6.26 -9.28
N ARG A 139 9.15 -7.53 -9.67
CA ARG A 139 9.80 -8.65 -8.99
C ARG A 139 11.33 -8.56 -8.98
N SER A 140 11.94 -7.76 -9.87
CA SER A 140 13.39 -7.50 -9.85
C SER A 140 13.88 -7.04 -8.48
N LEU A 141 13.00 -6.39 -7.70
CA LEU A 141 13.29 -5.89 -6.35
C LEU A 141 13.21 -6.96 -5.24
N GLU A 142 12.80 -8.20 -5.54
CA GLU A 142 12.67 -9.26 -4.52
C GLU A 142 14.02 -9.54 -3.83
N LEU A 143 15.10 -9.71 -4.60
CA LEU A 143 16.44 -9.93 -4.02
C LEU A 143 16.99 -8.72 -3.25
N PRO A 144 16.93 -7.48 -3.77
CA PRO A 144 17.25 -6.29 -3.00
C PRO A 144 16.48 -6.17 -1.69
N LEU A 145 15.18 -6.47 -1.67
CA LEU A 145 14.36 -6.44 -0.47
C LEU A 145 14.80 -7.49 0.56
N HIS A 146 15.13 -8.71 0.13
CA HIS A 146 15.70 -9.74 1.01
C HIS A 146 17.01 -9.29 1.66
N LYS A 147 17.90 -8.66 0.87
CA LYS A 147 19.15 -8.12 1.39
C LYS A 147 18.90 -7.03 2.43
N MET A 148 17.97 -6.12 2.19
CA MET A 148 17.60 -5.08 3.15
C MET A 148 17.13 -5.66 4.48
N ILE A 149 16.31 -6.74 4.45
CA ILE A 149 15.84 -7.41 5.68
C ILE A 149 17.03 -8.02 6.44
N GLN A 150 17.98 -8.65 5.74
CA GLN A 150 19.18 -9.22 6.37
C GLN A 150 20.06 -8.15 7.04
N GLU A 151 20.07 -6.94 6.48
CA GLU A 151 20.84 -5.78 6.99
C GLU A 151 20.04 -4.95 8.03
N ASP A 152 18.84 -5.41 8.45
CA ASP A 152 17.91 -4.67 9.31
C ASP A 152 17.61 -3.25 8.78
N ASN A 153 17.60 -3.10 7.46
CA ASN A 153 17.33 -1.85 6.76
C ASN A 153 15.95 -1.91 6.10
N HIS A 154 15.02 -1.07 6.54
CA HIS A 154 13.64 -1.07 6.07
C HIS A 154 13.24 0.22 5.34
N LYS A 155 14.22 1.03 4.92
CA LYS A 155 14.00 2.34 4.30
C LYS A 155 13.72 2.19 2.80
N LEU A 156 12.45 2.06 2.40
CA LEU A 156 12.05 1.95 0.99
C LEU A 156 12.58 3.10 0.12
N GLY A 157 12.67 4.32 0.65
CA GLY A 157 13.26 5.45 -0.07
C GLY A 157 14.72 5.21 -0.49
N GLN A 158 15.49 4.44 0.29
CA GLN A 158 16.85 4.06 -0.07
C GLN A 158 16.86 2.98 -1.16
N LEU A 159 15.94 2.01 -1.10
CA LEU A 159 15.75 1.03 -2.17
C LEU A 159 15.49 1.73 -3.49
N LEU A 160 14.48 2.61 -3.52
CA LEU A 160 14.08 3.34 -4.72
C LEU A 160 15.20 4.23 -5.28
N LYS A 161 16.01 4.83 -4.41
CA LYS A 161 17.17 5.65 -4.82
C LYS A 161 18.26 4.86 -5.56
N ASN A 162 18.34 3.56 -5.29
CA ASN A 162 19.32 2.63 -5.88
C ASN A 162 18.72 1.77 -7.00
N SER A 163 17.51 2.08 -7.45
CA SER A 163 16.75 1.33 -8.45
C SER A 163 16.39 2.20 -9.64
N ASN A 164 16.03 1.58 -10.75
CA ASN A 164 15.52 2.28 -11.93
C ASN A 164 14.03 2.59 -11.72
N VAL A 165 13.70 3.82 -11.32
CA VAL A 165 12.35 4.21 -10.92
C VAL A 165 11.78 5.27 -11.84
N LEU A 166 10.58 5.03 -12.36
CA LEU A 166 9.76 6.07 -12.97
C LEU A 166 8.86 6.71 -11.92
N TYR A 167 8.80 8.03 -11.90
CA TYR A 167 7.91 8.77 -11.01
C TYR A 167 6.71 9.32 -11.77
N ILE A 168 5.51 9.08 -11.21
CA ILE A 168 4.27 9.71 -11.67
C ILE A 168 4.03 10.93 -10.80
N ASP A 169 4.10 12.11 -11.40
CA ASP A 169 3.86 13.37 -10.69
C ASP A 169 2.36 13.58 -10.47
N ILE A 170 1.99 13.72 -9.21
CA ILE A 170 0.61 13.96 -8.75
C ILE A 170 0.51 15.41 -8.28
N GLU A 171 -0.27 16.21 -9.01
CA GLU A 171 -0.45 17.63 -8.71
C GLU A 171 -1.31 17.85 -7.47
N ASP A 172 -2.37 17.05 -7.32
CA ASP A 172 -3.27 17.12 -6.17
C ASP A 172 -2.72 16.26 -5.00
N GLU A 173 -1.97 16.90 -4.11
CA GLU A 173 -1.40 16.25 -2.92
C GLU A 173 -2.46 15.67 -1.97
N GLU A 174 -3.69 16.16 -2.02
CA GLU A 174 -4.77 15.66 -1.18
C GLU A 174 -5.16 14.21 -1.51
N LEU A 175 -4.90 13.75 -2.73
CA LEU A 175 -5.09 12.36 -3.12
C LEU A 175 -4.15 11.39 -2.36
N LEU A 176 -3.01 11.91 -1.89
CA LEU A 176 -2.00 11.16 -1.16
C LEU A 176 -1.92 11.56 0.33
N MET A 177 -2.97 12.26 0.81
CA MET A 177 -3.10 12.58 2.23
C MET A 177 -3.16 11.30 3.06
N ASN A 178 -2.22 11.17 4.00
CA ASN A 178 -2.17 10.03 4.92
C ASN A 178 -2.96 10.30 6.20
N VAL A 179 -3.57 9.25 6.74
CA VAL A 179 -4.27 9.25 8.02
C VAL A 179 -3.35 8.63 9.08
N ASN A 180 -2.58 9.47 9.80
CA ASN A 180 -1.61 9.02 10.79
C ASN A 180 -1.87 9.53 12.21
N THR A 181 -2.75 10.54 12.34
CA THR A 181 -3.12 11.18 13.62
C THR A 181 -4.64 11.27 13.74
N PRO A 182 -5.18 11.40 14.98
CA PRO A 182 -6.61 11.62 15.19
C PRO A 182 -7.17 12.83 14.41
N ASP A 183 -6.41 13.92 14.32
CA ASP A 183 -6.82 15.12 13.59
C ASP A 183 -6.91 14.87 12.08
N GLU A 184 -5.93 14.14 11.50
CA GLU A 184 -5.97 13.74 10.09
C GLU A 184 -7.13 12.79 9.82
N TYR A 185 -7.43 11.88 10.75
CA TYR A 185 -8.58 10.99 10.64
C TYR A 185 -9.89 11.77 10.62
N GLN A 186 -10.08 12.75 11.52
CA GLN A 186 -11.28 13.58 11.53
C GLN A 186 -11.42 14.41 10.24
N LYS A 187 -10.31 14.96 9.72
CA LYS A 187 -10.30 15.65 8.42
C LYS A 187 -10.69 14.71 7.28
N ALA A 188 -10.18 13.49 7.30
CA ALA A 188 -10.48 12.49 6.28
C ALA A 188 -11.97 12.09 6.29
N LEU A 189 -12.57 11.93 7.49
CA LEU A 189 -14.00 11.64 7.63
C LEU A 189 -14.88 12.77 7.05
N LYS A 190 -14.58 14.02 7.36
CA LYS A 190 -15.30 15.18 6.79
C LYS A 190 -15.20 15.22 5.27
N LYS A 191 -14.00 15.02 4.75
CA LYS A 191 -13.76 15.00 3.29
C LYS A 191 -14.58 13.91 2.59
N VAL A 192 -14.69 12.72 3.17
CA VAL A 192 -15.51 11.64 2.59
C VAL A 192 -17.01 11.95 2.71
N ALA A 193 -17.44 12.63 3.76
CA ALA A 193 -18.84 13.07 3.93
C ALA A 193 -19.24 14.22 3.00
N GLY A 194 -18.29 14.85 2.30
CA GLY A 194 -18.53 16.00 1.42
C GLY A 194 -18.68 17.33 2.18
N GLU A 195 -18.11 17.41 3.39
CA GLU A 195 -18.10 18.59 4.26
C GLU A 195 -16.80 19.41 4.13
#